data_e1920c60f0484a2c102d3a37e15902a5
#
_entry.id   e1920c60f0484a2c102d3a37e15902a5
#
_cell.length_a   1.000
_cell.length_b   1.000
_cell.length_c   1.000
_cell.angle_alpha   90.00
_cell.angle_beta   90.00
_cell.angle_gamma   90.00
#
_symmetry.space_group_name_H-M   'P 1'
#
loop_
_entity.id
_entity.type
_entity.pdbx_description
1 polymer ?
#
loop_
_entity_poly.entity_id
_entity_poly.type
_entity_poly.pdbx_seq_one_letter_code
_entity_poly.pdbx_strand_id
1 'polypeptide(L)'
;MKRALVLSLFLAACPRPPVGGAPTRALEVVDLHADLGAAVHQGHATLSDASFELSADRLRRGGVRTLVVPLFAPDASTHDPSAVRLEYAAIRAEVEAELVRAGRPVEVVYAFEGADGFADRPEAIDAYALQGACLLGVVHRRSNALGGASQEPDHRERTRGLSEAGRAVAERAVADGMLLDVAHASDATFDDLAAVAEAHGSPLIDSHTGMRALVAIDRNLDDDRVRRVAASGGVVAVDVHGGHVGSVPGEPPTQDDVVAHILRALRVAGAEHVALGSDFGGGIVAPQEADGAAWWPVLASRLRQRGVDEVTLAAVFSGNARRVLARCGRSHG
;
A
#
# COMPACT_ATOMS: atom_id res chain seq x y z
N MET A 1 -69.45 16.40 -44.00
CA MET A 1 -67.99 16.29 -44.34
C MET A 1 -67.22 17.19 -43.38
N LYS A 2 -66.65 16.64 -42.31
CA LYS A 2 -65.82 17.38 -41.34
C LYS A 2 -64.38 17.05 -41.59
N ARG A 3 -63.52 18.03 -42.01
CA ARG A 3 -62.09 17.89 -42.18
C ARG A 3 -61.44 18.03 -40.82
N ALA A 4 -60.71 17.00 -40.40
CA ALA A 4 -59.84 17.02 -39.25
C ALA A 4 -58.48 17.65 -39.64
N LEU A 5 -58.09 18.69 -38.89
CA LEU A 5 -56.78 19.35 -38.99
C LEU A 5 -55.79 18.62 -38.08
N VAL A 6 -54.79 17.99 -38.68
CA VAL A 6 -53.69 17.36 -37.93
C VAL A 6 -52.60 18.40 -37.71
N LEU A 7 -52.41 18.81 -36.48
CA LEU A 7 -51.35 19.73 -36.08
C LEU A 7 -50.08 18.91 -35.70
N SER A 8 -49.06 18.91 -36.57
CA SER A 8 -47.78 18.27 -36.30
C SER A 8 -46.91 19.18 -35.45
N LEU A 9 -46.68 18.82 -34.18
CA LEU A 9 -45.69 19.50 -33.32
C LEU A 9 -44.31 19.00 -33.71
N PHE A 10 -43.48 19.87 -34.30
CA PHE A 10 -42.03 19.67 -34.41
C PHE A 10 -41.40 20.04 -33.06
N LEU A 11 -40.96 19.03 -32.31
CA LEU A 11 -40.07 19.23 -31.18
C LEU A 11 -38.65 19.49 -31.72
N ALA A 12 -38.24 20.76 -31.68
CA ALA A 12 -36.85 21.15 -31.95
C ALA A 12 -35.95 20.58 -30.85
N ALA A 13 -35.10 19.62 -31.21
CA ALA A 13 -34.05 19.14 -30.32
C ALA A 13 -33.01 20.25 -30.12
N CYS A 14 -32.95 20.83 -28.92
CA CYS A 14 -31.83 21.72 -28.55
C CYS A 14 -30.50 20.93 -28.63
N PRO A 15 -29.51 21.40 -29.37
CA PRO A 15 -28.19 20.81 -29.34
C PRO A 15 -27.59 20.96 -27.93
N ARG A 16 -27.29 19.84 -27.25
CA ARG A 16 -26.50 19.86 -26.03
C ARG A 16 -25.13 20.47 -26.37
N PRO A 17 -24.64 21.46 -25.60
CA PRO A 17 -23.27 21.93 -25.77
C PRO A 17 -22.31 20.76 -25.57
N PRO A 18 -21.19 20.73 -26.33
CA PRO A 18 -20.15 19.73 -26.07
C PRO A 18 -19.67 19.91 -24.64
N VAL A 19 -19.72 18.84 -23.84
CA VAL A 19 -19.09 18.81 -22.53
C VAL A 19 -17.60 18.95 -22.81
N GLY A 20 -17.10 20.20 -22.72
CA GLY A 20 -15.68 20.48 -22.74
C GLY A 20 -15.08 19.78 -21.53
N GLY A 21 -14.43 18.64 -21.77
CA GLY A 21 -13.67 17.94 -20.72
C GLY A 21 -12.60 18.91 -20.25
N ALA A 22 -12.63 19.24 -18.96
CA ALA A 22 -11.47 19.86 -18.33
C ALA A 22 -10.24 19.00 -18.69
N PRO A 23 -9.07 19.59 -18.93
CA PRO A 23 -7.87 18.83 -19.24
C PRO A 23 -7.69 17.77 -18.14
N THR A 24 -7.72 16.51 -18.51
CA THR A 24 -7.49 15.42 -17.56
C THR A 24 -6.10 15.65 -16.97
N ARG A 25 -6.08 16.02 -15.69
CA ARG A 25 -4.82 16.16 -14.95
C ARG A 25 -4.06 14.84 -15.09
N ALA A 26 -2.78 14.92 -15.41
CA ALA A 26 -1.94 13.73 -15.53
C ALA A 26 -2.09 12.92 -14.23
N LEU A 27 -2.25 11.60 -14.36
CA LEU A 27 -2.35 10.71 -13.22
C LEU A 27 -1.08 10.83 -12.37
N GLU A 28 -1.26 11.09 -11.08
CA GLU A 28 -0.19 11.03 -10.10
C GLU A 28 -0.44 9.83 -9.20
N VAL A 29 0.60 9.07 -8.91
CA VAL A 29 0.54 7.85 -8.11
C VAL A 29 1.47 7.98 -6.91
N VAL A 30 0.96 7.60 -5.74
CA VAL A 30 1.73 7.28 -4.54
C VAL A 30 1.53 5.81 -4.27
N ASP A 31 2.61 5.05 -4.34
CA ASP A 31 2.62 3.61 -4.10
C ASP A 31 3.06 3.37 -2.66
N LEU A 32 2.15 2.84 -1.83
CA LEU A 32 2.39 2.67 -0.39
C LEU A 32 3.24 1.45 -0.04
N HIS A 33 3.59 0.61 -1.03
CA HIS A 33 4.50 -0.51 -0.82
C HIS A 33 5.14 -0.95 -2.14
N ALA A 34 6.45 -0.81 -2.24
CA ALA A 34 7.22 -1.29 -3.39
C ALA A 34 8.63 -1.70 -2.97
N ASP A 35 9.03 -2.92 -3.31
CA ASP A 35 10.23 -3.60 -2.82
C ASP A 35 11.52 -3.20 -3.55
N LEU A 36 11.65 -1.91 -3.87
CA LEU A 36 12.88 -1.38 -4.45
C LEU A 36 14.10 -1.69 -3.55
N GLY A 37 13.92 -1.64 -2.22
CA GLY A 37 14.98 -1.92 -1.26
C GLY A 37 15.51 -3.34 -1.36
N ALA A 38 14.62 -4.32 -1.33
CA ALA A 38 14.96 -5.73 -1.45
C ALA A 38 15.60 -6.05 -2.81
N ALA A 39 15.02 -5.55 -3.91
CA ALA A 39 15.53 -5.80 -5.25
C ALA A 39 16.94 -5.24 -5.47
N VAL A 40 17.24 -4.03 -4.98
CA VAL A 40 18.56 -3.40 -5.09
C VAL A 40 19.58 -4.11 -4.19
N HIS A 41 19.23 -4.37 -2.93
CA HIS A 41 20.12 -5.00 -1.95
C HIS A 41 20.55 -6.42 -2.36
N GLN A 42 19.61 -7.19 -2.92
CA GLN A 42 19.89 -8.53 -3.42
C GLN A 42 20.59 -8.53 -4.80
N GLY A 43 20.82 -7.37 -5.39
CA GLY A 43 21.46 -7.24 -6.70
C GLY A 43 20.61 -7.78 -7.86
N HIS A 44 19.29 -7.91 -7.66
CA HIS A 44 18.37 -8.47 -8.64
C HIS A 44 18.01 -7.47 -9.73
N ALA A 45 17.95 -6.17 -9.43
CA ALA A 45 17.55 -5.14 -10.38
C ALA A 45 18.06 -3.76 -9.99
N THR A 46 18.03 -2.83 -10.96
CA THR A 46 18.30 -1.41 -10.79
C THR A 46 17.21 -0.57 -11.46
N LEU A 47 17.12 0.70 -11.08
CA LEU A 47 16.16 1.64 -11.71
C LEU A 47 16.45 1.89 -13.20
N SER A 48 17.65 1.59 -13.67
CA SER A 48 18.04 1.67 -15.09
C SER A 48 17.72 0.39 -15.89
N ASP A 49 17.40 -0.70 -15.22
CA ASP A 49 17.02 -1.94 -15.88
C ASP A 49 15.61 -1.85 -16.46
N ALA A 50 15.49 -1.87 -17.79
CA ALA A 50 14.20 -1.76 -18.47
C ALA A 50 13.27 -2.94 -18.21
N SER A 51 13.76 -4.10 -17.76
CA SER A 51 12.95 -5.26 -17.41
C SER A 51 12.36 -5.14 -16.00
N PHE A 52 12.97 -4.33 -15.13
CA PHE A 52 12.53 -4.17 -13.75
C PHE A 52 11.18 -3.45 -13.64
N GLU A 53 10.28 -3.99 -12.83
CA GLU A 53 8.91 -3.47 -12.62
C GLU A 53 8.89 -2.01 -12.17
N LEU A 54 9.91 -1.59 -11.42
CA LEU A 54 10.08 -0.23 -10.89
C LEU A 54 11.14 0.59 -11.65
N SER A 55 11.49 0.21 -12.91
CA SER A 55 12.45 0.98 -13.68
C SER A 55 12.04 2.46 -13.78
N ALA A 56 13.02 3.37 -13.88
CA ALA A 56 12.78 4.81 -13.95
C ALA A 56 11.83 5.19 -15.11
N ASP A 57 11.88 4.45 -16.24
CA ASP A 57 10.94 4.64 -17.35
C ASP A 57 9.52 4.22 -16.97
N ARG A 58 9.35 3.06 -16.33
CA ARG A 58 8.03 2.58 -15.89
C ARG A 58 7.42 3.48 -14.83
N LEU A 59 8.20 3.92 -13.84
CA LEU A 59 7.75 4.89 -12.83
C LEU A 59 7.24 6.18 -13.48
N ARG A 60 8.00 6.73 -14.44
CA ARG A 60 7.62 7.94 -15.18
C ARG A 60 6.34 7.73 -15.99
N ARG A 61 6.24 6.63 -16.77
CA ARG A 61 5.06 6.29 -17.58
C ARG A 61 3.83 6.04 -16.73
N GLY A 62 3.99 5.43 -15.57
CA GLY A 62 2.93 5.19 -14.60
C GLY A 62 2.48 6.41 -13.81
N GLY A 63 3.22 7.52 -13.89
CA GLY A 63 2.92 8.73 -13.13
C GLY A 63 3.27 8.62 -11.65
N VAL A 64 4.13 7.66 -11.27
CA VAL A 64 4.55 7.46 -9.88
C VAL A 64 5.41 8.63 -9.42
N ARG A 65 5.02 9.24 -8.30
CA ARG A 65 5.71 10.39 -7.68
C ARG A 65 6.39 10.02 -6.38
N THR A 66 5.81 9.09 -5.65
CA THR A 66 6.33 8.66 -4.36
C THR A 66 6.21 7.14 -4.25
N LEU A 67 7.27 6.50 -3.80
CA LEU A 67 7.29 5.10 -3.37
C LEU A 67 7.49 5.05 -1.85
N VAL A 68 6.72 4.21 -1.17
CA VAL A 68 7.07 3.75 0.16
C VAL A 68 7.90 2.48 -0.01
N VAL A 69 9.15 2.55 0.45
CA VAL A 69 10.14 1.48 0.29
C VAL A 69 10.37 0.83 1.65
N PRO A 70 9.99 -0.45 1.80
CA PRO A 70 10.21 -1.17 3.03
C PRO A 70 11.71 -1.46 3.23
N LEU A 71 12.16 -1.30 4.46
CA LEU A 71 13.41 -1.83 4.96
C LEU A 71 13.08 -3.22 5.53
N PHE A 72 13.45 -4.23 4.79
CA PHE A 72 13.18 -5.63 5.10
C PHE A 72 14.51 -6.40 5.15
N ALA A 73 14.76 -7.13 6.23
CA ALA A 73 15.95 -7.97 6.37
C ALA A 73 15.62 -9.43 6.03
N PRO A 74 15.89 -9.91 4.80
CA PRO A 74 15.48 -11.24 4.35
C PRO A 74 16.17 -12.37 5.10
N ASP A 75 17.37 -12.13 5.59
CA ASP A 75 18.21 -13.12 6.29
C ASP A 75 18.07 -13.04 7.82
N ALA A 76 16.94 -12.59 8.34
CA ALA A 76 16.63 -12.60 9.78
C ALA A 76 16.74 -14.00 10.42
N SER A 77 17.33 -14.98 9.71
CA SER A 77 17.76 -16.27 10.22
C SER A 77 18.71 -16.15 11.42
N THR A 78 19.33 -15.00 11.63
CA THR A 78 20.24 -14.78 12.75
C THR A 78 19.53 -14.32 14.02
N HIS A 79 18.30 -13.86 13.96
CA HIS A 79 17.54 -13.31 15.09
C HIS A 79 18.31 -12.34 15.99
N ASP A 80 19.43 -11.78 15.47
CA ASP A 80 20.21 -10.76 16.15
C ASP A 80 19.71 -9.38 15.74
N PRO A 81 18.99 -8.67 16.63
CA PRO A 81 18.44 -7.35 16.31
C PRO A 81 19.50 -6.35 15.85
N SER A 82 20.75 -6.48 16.33
CA SER A 82 21.81 -5.56 15.93
C SER A 82 22.26 -5.80 14.48
N ALA A 83 22.31 -7.05 14.03
CA ALA A 83 22.59 -7.39 12.64
C ALA A 83 21.46 -6.91 11.71
N VAL A 84 20.20 -7.10 12.12
CA VAL A 84 19.03 -6.62 11.37
C VAL A 84 19.06 -5.08 11.21
N ARG A 85 19.41 -4.32 12.26
CA ARG A 85 19.58 -2.86 12.15
C ARG A 85 20.68 -2.45 11.17
N LEU A 86 21.79 -3.19 11.12
CA LEU A 86 22.86 -2.92 10.13
C LEU A 86 22.36 -3.18 8.71
N GLU A 87 21.56 -4.21 8.52
CA GLU A 87 20.96 -4.52 7.21
C GLU A 87 19.96 -3.44 6.76
N TYR A 88 19.08 -2.95 7.64
CA TYR A 88 18.21 -1.80 7.32
C TYR A 88 19.04 -0.58 6.88
N ALA A 89 20.14 -0.30 7.56
CA ALA A 89 21.00 0.83 7.20
C ALA A 89 21.70 0.60 5.85
N ALA A 90 22.14 -0.63 5.55
CA ALA A 90 22.73 -0.99 4.27
C ALA A 90 21.73 -0.85 3.12
N ILE A 91 20.53 -1.45 3.25
CA ILE A 91 19.46 -1.35 2.25
C ILE A 91 19.16 0.12 1.93
N ARG A 92 18.97 0.94 2.97
CA ARG A 92 18.72 2.36 2.79
C ARG A 92 19.84 3.08 2.04
N ALA A 93 21.09 2.82 2.41
CA ALA A 93 22.25 3.45 1.75
C ALA A 93 22.34 3.05 0.28
N GLU A 94 22.05 1.81 -0.05
CA GLU A 94 22.06 1.30 -1.42
C GLU A 94 20.92 1.88 -2.26
N VAL A 95 19.70 1.99 -1.71
CA VAL A 95 18.57 2.67 -2.36
C VAL A 95 18.90 4.14 -2.63
N GLU A 96 19.47 4.87 -1.67
CA GLU A 96 19.89 6.25 -1.88
C GLU A 96 20.95 6.39 -2.97
N ALA A 97 21.92 5.47 -3.00
CA ALA A 97 22.92 5.44 -4.06
C ALA A 97 22.30 5.16 -5.44
N GLU A 98 21.35 4.23 -5.50
CA GLU A 98 20.64 3.92 -6.74
C GLU A 98 19.78 5.09 -7.23
N LEU A 99 19.06 5.75 -6.32
CA LEU A 99 18.29 6.96 -6.65
C LEU A 99 19.18 8.06 -7.24
N VAL A 100 20.37 8.27 -6.65
CA VAL A 100 21.34 9.24 -7.19
C VAL A 100 21.82 8.83 -8.58
N ARG A 101 22.18 7.55 -8.79
CA ARG A 101 22.60 7.04 -10.11
C ARG A 101 21.52 7.22 -11.17
N ALA A 102 20.28 6.99 -10.81
CA ALA A 102 19.13 7.10 -11.72
C ALA A 102 18.61 8.55 -11.89
N GLY A 103 19.21 9.55 -11.24
CA GLY A 103 18.78 10.95 -11.30
C GLY A 103 17.53 11.26 -10.48
N ARG A 104 17.25 10.50 -9.43
CA ARG A 104 16.09 10.64 -8.50
C ARG A 104 14.75 10.72 -9.24
N PRO A 105 14.36 9.66 -9.95
CA PRO A 105 13.14 9.68 -10.76
C PRO A 105 11.85 9.72 -9.93
N VAL A 106 11.91 9.44 -8.62
CA VAL A 106 10.80 9.31 -7.68
C VAL A 106 11.23 9.75 -6.29
N GLU A 107 10.30 10.24 -5.49
CA GLU A 107 10.49 10.45 -4.06
C GLU A 107 10.35 9.10 -3.32
N VAL A 108 11.15 8.91 -2.27
CA VAL A 108 11.11 7.71 -1.44
C VAL A 108 10.78 8.08 -0.01
N VAL A 109 9.83 7.36 0.57
CA VAL A 109 9.52 7.32 2.00
C VAL A 109 9.89 5.93 2.50
N TYR A 110 10.63 5.84 3.60
CA TYR A 110 11.03 4.54 4.15
C TYR A 110 9.98 4.00 5.13
N ALA A 111 9.82 2.68 5.13
CA ALA A 111 8.99 1.91 6.03
C ALA A 111 9.79 0.74 6.62
N PHE A 112 9.26 0.08 7.65
CA PHE A 112 9.75 -1.23 8.09
C PHE A 112 8.72 -2.29 7.75
N GLU A 113 9.20 -3.41 7.22
CA GLU A 113 8.41 -4.62 7.01
C GLU A 113 9.05 -5.77 7.80
N GLY A 114 8.55 -5.95 9.03
CA GLY A 114 9.24 -6.70 10.06
C GLY A 114 10.23 -5.79 10.83
N ALA A 115 9.98 -5.62 12.12
CA ALA A 115 10.73 -4.68 12.96
C ALA A 115 11.65 -5.38 13.96
N ASP A 116 12.10 -6.59 13.64
CA ASP A 116 12.95 -7.45 14.49
C ASP A 116 14.20 -6.72 15.03
N GLY A 117 14.73 -5.80 14.25
CA GLY A 117 15.87 -4.99 14.64
C GLY A 117 15.67 -4.16 15.91
N PHE A 118 14.43 -3.97 16.37
CA PHE A 118 14.12 -3.15 17.54
C PHE A 118 13.68 -3.97 18.76
N ALA A 119 13.69 -5.30 18.67
CA ALA A 119 13.16 -6.18 19.70
C ALA A 119 13.94 -6.09 21.03
N ASP A 120 15.25 -5.87 20.98
CA ASP A 120 16.13 -5.71 22.14
C ASP A 120 16.26 -4.27 22.62
N ARG A 121 15.92 -3.30 21.75
CA ARG A 121 16.11 -1.88 21.99
C ARG A 121 15.08 -1.05 21.23
N PRO A 122 13.86 -0.89 21.75
CA PRO A 122 12.80 -0.11 21.10
C PRO A 122 13.22 1.32 20.72
N GLU A 123 14.02 2.00 21.55
CA GLU A 123 14.49 3.36 21.30
C GLU A 123 15.45 3.48 20.11
N ALA A 124 15.98 2.38 19.59
CA ALA A 124 16.79 2.44 18.38
C ALA A 124 16.01 2.90 17.12
N ILE A 125 14.65 2.85 17.17
CA ILE A 125 13.79 3.32 16.09
C ILE A 125 13.85 4.84 15.92
N ASP A 126 14.14 5.60 17.00
CA ASP A 126 14.20 7.07 17.00
C ASP A 126 15.13 7.61 15.90
N ALA A 127 16.28 6.96 15.73
CA ALA A 127 17.26 7.36 14.72
C ALA A 127 16.71 7.24 13.29
N TYR A 128 15.84 6.28 13.04
CA TYR A 128 15.21 6.08 11.74
C TYR A 128 14.04 7.03 11.53
N ALA A 129 13.24 7.28 12.57
CA ALA A 129 12.16 8.27 12.53
C ALA A 129 12.72 9.67 12.25
N LEU A 130 13.80 10.07 12.92
CA LEU A 130 14.52 11.34 12.66
C LEU A 130 15.07 11.43 11.23
N GLN A 131 15.37 10.31 10.62
CA GLN A 131 15.81 10.22 9.22
C GLN A 131 14.64 10.08 8.22
N GLY A 132 13.39 10.19 8.66
CA GLY A 132 12.21 10.21 7.81
C GLY A 132 11.60 8.84 7.52
N ALA A 133 11.92 7.78 8.28
CA ALA A 133 11.13 6.56 8.24
C ALA A 133 9.72 6.84 8.78
N CYS A 134 8.70 6.33 8.09
CA CYS A 134 7.32 6.79 8.27
C CYS A 134 6.38 5.66 8.72
N LEU A 135 6.49 4.45 8.19
CA LEU A 135 5.61 3.34 8.53
C LEU A 135 6.37 2.26 9.31
N LEU A 136 5.67 1.63 10.25
CA LEU A 136 6.18 0.50 11.02
C LEU A 136 5.25 -0.70 10.90
N GLY A 137 5.61 -1.69 10.08
CA GLY A 137 5.11 -3.06 10.14
C GLY A 137 5.95 -3.89 11.10
N VAL A 138 5.34 -4.45 12.14
CA VAL A 138 6.08 -5.18 13.20
C VAL A 138 6.51 -6.57 12.78
N VAL A 139 5.81 -7.18 11.82
CA VAL A 139 6.06 -8.52 11.28
C VAL A 139 6.06 -8.50 9.77
N HIS A 140 6.65 -9.55 9.16
CA HIS A 140 6.50 -9.87 7.76
C HIS A 140 5.78 -11.22 7.63
N ARG A 141 6.22 -12.10 6.74
CA ARG A 141 5.58 -13.42 6.48
C ARG A 141 5.66 -14.41 7.65
N ARG A 142 6.56 -14.17 8.58
CA ARG A 142 6.78 -15.01 9.76
C ARG A 142 6.57 -14.22 11.03
N SER A 143 6.04 -14.91 12.03
CA SER A 143 6.03 -14.41 13.40
C SER A 143 7.45 -14.20 13.90
N ASN A 144 7.65 -13.16 14.67
CA ASN A 144 8.95 -12.78 15.20
C ASN A 144 8.88 -12.46 16.71
N ALA A 145 9.93 -11.93 17.29
CA ALA A 145 9.96 -11.56 18.71
C ALA A 145 8.88 -10.52 19.10
N LEU A 146 8.37 -9.73 18.13
CA LEU A 146 7.44 -8.62 18.38
C LEU A 146 5.96 -9.03 18.29
N GLY A 147 5.59 -9.95 17.37
CA GLY A 147 4.20 -10.29 17.15
C GLY A 147 3.99 -11.52 16.28
N GLY A 148 2.73 -11.92 16.14
CA GLY A 148 2.27 -12.98 15.26
C GLY A 148 2.00 -12.47 13.86
N ALA A 149 2.42 -13.23 12.83
CA ALA A 149 2.20 -12.94 11.42
C ALA A 149 1.08 -13.82 10.84
N SER A 150 0.28 -13.26 9.93
CA SER A 150 -0.88 -13.95 9.32
C SER A 150 -0.49 -15.15 8.44
N GLN A 151 0.74 -15.16 7.89
CA GLN A 151 1.25 -16.22 7.01
C GLN A 151 2.14 -17.23 7.74
N GLU A 152 2.22 -17.16 9.09
CA GLU A 152 2.97 -18.10 9.90
C GLU A 152 2.33 -19.50 9.84
N PRO A 153 3.08 -20.58 9.48
CA PRO A 153 2.54 -21.93 9.43
C PRO A 153 2.16 -22.50 10.80
N ASP A 154 2.93 -22.15 11.85
CA ASP A 154 2.59 -22.57 13.21
C ASP A 154 1.36 -21.80 13.68
N HIS A 155 0.28 -22.54 13.96
CA HIS A 155 -1.01 -21.95 14.35
C HIS A 155 -0.92 -21.13 15.64
N ARG A 156 -0.11 -21.55 16.62
CA ARG A 156 0.03 -20.82 17.89
C ARG A 156 0.72 -19.48 17.67
N GLU A 157 1.79 -19.48 16.88
CA GLU A 157 2.52 -18.27 16.54
C GLU A 157 1.67 -17.35 15.65
N ARG A 158 0.91 -17.92 14.69
CA ARG A 158 -0.01 -17.15 13.84
C ARG A 158 -1.14 -16.48 14.59
N THR A 159 -1.63 -17.07 15.68
CA THR A 159 -2.74 -16.52 16.50
C THR A 159 -2.26 -15.63 17.65
N ARG A 160 -0.96 -15.46 17.80
CA ARG A 160 -0.36 -14.59 18.81
C ARG A 160 -0.54 -13.11 18.45
N GLY A 161 -0.81 -12.27 19.45
CA GLY A 161 -0.77 -10.82 19.34
C GLY A 161 0.64 -10.24 19.53
N LEU A 162 0.73 -8.96 19.85
CA LEU A 162 1.99 -8.32 20.20
C LEU A 162 2.57 -8.92 21.46
N SER A 163 3.89 -9.10 21.47
CA SER A 163 4.64 -9.30 22.71
C SER A 163 4.76 -7.99 23.50
N GLU A 164 5.29 -8.04 24.71
CA GLU A 164 5.64 -6.84 25.48
C GLU A 164 6.64 -5.97 24.71
N ALA A 165 7.65 -6.57 24.09
CA ALA A 165 8.61 -5.87 23.24
C ALA A 165 7.93 -5.27 21.99
N GLY A 166 7.01 -6.00 21.35
CA GLY A 166 6.26 -5.51 20.20
C GLY A 166 5.40 -4.30 20.53
N ARG A 167 4.74 -4.32 21.69
CA ARG A 167 3.98 -3.18 22.19
C ARG A 167 4.88 -1.97 22.45
N ALA A 168 6.00 -2.17 23.12
CA ALA A 168 6.97 -1.10 23.39
C ALA A 168 7.51 -0.46 22.10
N VAL A 169 7.82 -1.27 21.06
CA VAL A 169 8.26 -0.77 19.75
C VAL A 169 7.15 0.01 19.06
N ALA A 170 5.91 -0.50 19.07
CA ALA A 170 4.78 0.18 18.44
C ALA A 170 4.44 1.53 19.12
N GLU A 171 4.42 1.56 20.45
CA GLU A 171 4.18 2.79 21.25
C GLU A 171 5.28 3.81 20.99
N ARG A 172 6.56 3.37 20.94
CA ARG A 172 7.69 4.24 20.65
C ARG A 172 7.60 4.84 19.25
N ALA A 173 7.32 4.01 18.22
CA ALA A 173 7.17 4.47 16.86
C ALA A 173 6.10 5.56 16.71
N VAL A 174 4.93 5.35 17.33
CA VAL A 174 3.85 6.35 17.29
C VAL A 174 4.24 7.63 18.03
N ALA A 175 4.93 7.53 19.18
CA ALA A 175 5.43 8.69 19.92
C ALA A 175 6.43 9.52 19.08
N ASP A 176 7.22 8.88 18.23
CA ASP A 176 8.16 9.52 17.31
C ASP A 176 7.49 9.99 15.99
N GLY A 177 6.17 9.86 15.89
CA GLY A 177 5.39 10.33 14.75
C GLY A 177 5.39 9.38 13.56
N MET A 178 5.74 8.11 13.74
CA MET A 178 5.53 7.08 12.73
C MET A 178 4.09 6.57 12.77
N LEU A 179 3.65 5.95 11.67
CA LEU A 179 2.34 5.31 11.55
C LEU A 179 2.50 3.80 11.62
N LEU A 180 1.55 3.13 12.29
CA LEU A 180 1.56 1.68 12.37
C LEU A 180 0.96 1.07 11.09
N ASP A 181 1.72 0.17 10.49
CA ASP A 181 1.31 -0.63 9.33
C ASP A 181 0.87 -2.02 9.80
N VAL A 182 -0.35 -2.41 9.45
CA VAL A 182 -0.93 -3.69 9.84
C VAL A 182 -0.78 -4.78 8.77
N ALA A 183 -0.12 -4.48 7.65
CA ALA A 183 0.22 -5.47 6.65
C ALA A 183 0.96 -6.65 7.30
N HIS A 184 0.67 -7.88 6.87
CA HIS A 184 1.18 -9.12 7.43
C HIS A 184 0.81 -9.46 8.88
N ALA A 185 0.25 -8.54 9.65
CA ALA A 185 -0.14 -8.81 11.03
C ALA A 185 -1.15 -9.96 11.12
N SER A 186 -0.99 -10.82 12.13
CA SER A 186 -2.08 -11.73 12.51
C SER A 186 -3.30 -10.95 12.96
N ASP A 187 -4.45 -11.57 12.99
CA ASP A 187 -5.68 -10.94 13.48
C ASP A 187 -5.50 -10.37 14.90
N ALA A 188 -4.79 -11.10 15.78
CA ALA A 188 -4.52 -10.63 17.15
C ALA A 188 -3.47 -9.50 17.19
N THR A 189 -2.42 -9.56 16.34
CA THR A 189 -1.45 -8.48 16.22
C THR A 189 -2.09 -7.21 15.65
N PHE A 190 -3.00 -7.35 14.67
CA PHE A 190 -3.82 -6.25 14.17
C PHE A 190 -4.60 -5.57 15.31
N ASP A 191 -5.30 -6.36 16.15
CA ASP A 191 -6.12 -5.84 17.22
C ASP A 191 -5.29 -5.07 18.25
N ASP A 192 -4.11 -5.57 18.59
CA ASP A 192 -3.16 -4.90 19.50
C ASP A 192 -2.59 -3.60 18.89
N LEU A 193 -2.17 -3.61 17.61
CA LEU A 193 -1.68 -2.41 16.92
C LEU A 193 -2.77 -1.34 16.83
N ALA A 194 -4.00 -1.77 16.54
CA ALA A 194 -5.13 -0.86 16.48
C ALA A 194 -5.44 -0.23 17.85
N ALA A 195 -5.30 -0.98 18.95
CA ALA A 195 -5.45 -0.42 20.29
C ALA A 195 -4.35 0.61 20.63
N VAL A 196 -3.10 0.35 20.21
CA VAL A 196 -1.99 1.33 20.34
C VAL A 196 -2.29 2.58 19.53
N ALA A 197 -2.66 2.46 18.26
CA ALA A 197 -2.97 3.59 17.40
C ALA A 197 -4.13 4.43 17.95
N GLU A 198 -5.21 3.78 18.43
CA GLU A 198 -6.36 4.44 19.05
C GLU A 198 -5.97 5.24 20.32
N ALA A 199 -5.16 4.64 21.19
CA ALA A 199 -4.68 5.30 22.42
C ALA A 199 -3.90 6.59 22.13
N HIS A 200 -3.25 6.68 20.97
CA HIS A 200 -2.45 7.83 20.55
C HIS A 200 -3.13 8.73 19.50
N GLY A 201 -4.36 8.44 19.08
CA GLY A 201 -5.05 9.17 18.01
C GLY A 201 -4.32 9.12 16.66
N SER A 202 -3.56 8.05 16.43
CA SER A 202 -2.79 7.82 15.20
C SER A 202 -3.61 7.03 14.17
N PRO A 203 -3.57 7.38 12.87
CA PRO A 203 -4.19 6.55 11.86
C PRO A 203 -3.43 5.23 11.66
N LEU A 204 -4.19 4.17 11.38
CA LEU A 204 -3.64 2.88 10.93
C LEU A 204 -3.45 2.87 9.43
N ILE A 205 -2.44 2.16 8.96
CA ILE A 205 -2.19 1.91 7.55
C ILE A 205 -2.21 0.40 7.32
N ASP A 206 -2.84 -0.07 6.23
CA ASP A 206 -2.48 -1.33 5.61
C ASP A 206 -1.83 -0.98 4.27
N SER A 207 -0.52 -1.13 4.19
CA SER A 207 0.27 -0.64 3.06
C SER A 207 0.06 -1.47 1.79
N HIS A 208 -0.35 -2.75 1.91
CA HIS A 208 -0.59 -3.65 0.79
C HIS A 208 -1.41 -4.88 1.23
N THR A 209 -2.61 -5.07 0.67
CA THR A 209 -3.52 -6.16 1.06
C THR A 209 -4.54 -6.48 -0.02
N GLY A 210 -5.14 -7.66 0.08
CA GLY A 210 -6.39 -7.98 -0.61
C GLY A 210 -7.60 -7.89 0.32
N MET A 211 -8.77 -8.18 -0.21
CA MET A 211 -10.03 -8.22 0.54
C MET A 211 -10.39 -9.66 0.85
N ARG A 212 -10.43 -10.07 2.13
CA ARG A 212 -10.72 -11.44 2.58
C ARG A 212 -12.07 -11.94 2.09
N ALA A 213 -13.03 -11.04 1.89
CA ALA A 213 -14.34 -11.38 1.33
C ALA A 213 -14.29 -11.88 -0.13
N LEU A 214 -13.21 -11.60 -0.87
CA LEU A 214 -13.01 -12.06 -2.24
C LEU A 214 -12.02 -13.22 -2.32
N VAL A 215 -10.92 -13.14 -1.58
CA VAL A 215 -9.93 -14.21 -1.45
C VAL A 215 -9.72 -14.51 0.03
N ALA A 216 -10.28 -15.63 0.49
CA ALA A 216 -10.40 -16.00 1.90
C ALA A 216 -9.09 -16.57 2.45
N ILE A 217 -8.10 -15.69 2.67
CA ILE A 217 -6.82 -16.01 3.31
C ILE A 217 -6.59 -15.09 4.50
N ASP A 218 -5.82 -15.55 5.50
CA ASP A 218 -5.54 -14.78 6.71
C ASP A 218 -4.73 -13.50 6.45
N ARG A 219 -3.97 -13.45 5.34
CA ARG A 219 -3.20 -12.27 4.91
C ARG A 219 -4.10 -11.09 4.52
N ASN A 220 -5.29 -11.36 4.02
CA ASN A 220 -6.23 -10.33 3.57
C ASN A 220 -7.07 -9.80 4.72
N LEU A 221 -7.37 -8.49 4.71
CA LEU A 221 -8.27 -7.90 5.69
C LEU A 221 -9.73 -8.30 5.45
N ASP A 222 -10.42 -8.65 6.53
CA ASP A 222 -11.88 -8.73 6.51
C ASP A 222 -12.52 -7.33 6.55
N ASP A 223 -13.81 -7.27 6.29
CA ASP A 223 -14.55 -6.01 6.20
C ASP A 223 -14.55 -5.21 7.52
N ASP A 224 -14.52 -5.88 8.68
CA ASP A 224 -14.56 -5.20 9.97
C ASP A 224 -13.22 -4.53 10.26
N ARG A 225 -12.10 -5.18 9.93
CA ARG A 225 -10.77 -4.60 10.02
C ARG A 225 -10.57 -3.46 9.02
N VAL A 226 -11.09 -3.60 7.80
CA VAL A 226 -11.11 -2.51 6.81
C VAL A 226 -11.85 -1.28 7.36
N ARG A 227 -13.03 -1.47 7.97
CA ARG A 227 -13.77 -0.36 8.61
C ARG A 227 -12.99 0.24 9.78
N ARG A 228 -12.28 -0.58 10.56
CA ARG A 228 -11.47 -0.10 11.69
C ARG A 228 -10.29 0.74 11.24
N VAL A 229 -9.59 0.35 10.16
CA VAL A 229 -8.57 1.19 9.52
C VAL A 229 -9.17 2.52 9.05
N ALA A 230 -10.31 2.49 8.35
CA ALA A 230 -11.00 3.70 7.90
C ALA A 230 -11.42 4.60 9.07
N ALA A 231 -11.99 4.03 10.14
CA ALA A 231 -12.43 4.77 11.34
C ALA A 231 -11.26 5.45 12.07
N SER A 232 -10.04 4.93 11.99
CA SER A 232 -8.83 5.59 12.53
C SER A 232 -8.39 6.82 11.72
N GLY A 233 -9.01 7.08 10.57
CA GLY A 233 -8.57 8.09 9.60
C GLY A 233 -7.46 7.59 8.68
N GLY A 234 -7.15 6.30 8.71
CA GLY A 234 -6.12 5.65 7.92
C GLY A 234 -6.52 5.29 6.50
N VAL A 235 -5.75 4.39 5.88
CA VAL A 235 -5.99 3.89 4.53
C VAL A 235 -5.69 2.40 4.42
N VAL A 236 -6.46 1.72 3.58
CA VAL A 236 -6.22 0.35 3.12
C VAL A 236 -5.72 0.42 1.68
N ALA A 237 -4.48 -0.01 1.45
CA ALA A 237 -3.92 -0.05 0.12
C ALA A 237 -4.08 -1.45 -0.49
N VAL A 238 -4.73 -1.49 -1.66
CA VAL A 238 -4.92 -2.75 -2.40
C VAL A 238 -3.67 -3.04 -3.20
N ASP A 239 -3.16 -4.26 -3.08
CA ASP A 239 -2.00 -4.74 -3.82
C ASP A 239 -2.36 -5.39 -5.17
N VAL A 240 -1.32 -5.86 -5.89
CA VAL A 240 -1.48 -6.56 -7.16
C VAL A 240 -0.93 -8.00 -7.10
N HIS A 241 -0.56 -8.46 -5.90
CA HIS A 241 0.01 -9.79 -5.68
C HIS A 241 -1.03 -10.89 -5.90
N GLY A 242 -0.80 -11.79 -6.86
CA GLY A 242 -1.72 -12.86 -7.22
C GLY A 242 -2.13 -13.77 -6.07
N GLY A 243 -1.24 -13.98 -5.10
CA GLY A 243 -1.57 -14.73 -3.89
C GLY A 243 -2.60 -14.05 -2.99
N HIS A 244 -2.81 -12.75 -3.12
CA HIS A 244 -3.74 -11.96 -2.30
C HIS A 244 -5.02 -11.58 -3.07
N VAL A 245 -4.91 -11.33 -4.37
CA VAL A 245 -6.03 -10.83 -5.17
C VAL A 245 -6.54 -11.81 -6.23
N GLY A 246 -5.78 -12.86 -6.56
CA GLY A 246 -6.15 -13.82 -7.60
C GLY A 246 -7.39 -14.63 -7.23
N SER A 247 -8.42 -14.60 -8.07
CA SER A 247 -9.68 -15.33 -7.85
C SER A 247 -9.57 -16.82 -8.11
N VAL A 248 -8.55 -17.26 -8.89
CA VAL A 248 -8.31 -18.66 -9.21
C VAL A 248 -7.00 -19.11 -8.58
N PRO A 249 -7.03 -20.05 -7.61
CA PRO A 249 -5.82 -20.53 -6.94
C PRO A 249 -4.82 -21.15 -7.95
N GLY A 250 -3.56 -20.71 -7.86
CA GLY A 250 -2.46 -21.20 -8.70
C GLY A 250 -2.36 -20.55 -10.08
N GLU A 251 -3.28 -19.66 -10.43
CA GLU A 251 -3.22 -18.89 -11.66
C GLU A 251 -2.76 -17.45 -11.39
N PRO A 252 -2.10 -16.78 -12.36
CA PRO A 252 -1.85 -15.34 -12.24
C PRO A 252 -3.16 -14.57 -12.11
N PRO A 253 -3.19 -13.50 -11.32
CA PRO A 253 -4.39 -12.66 -11.23
C PRO A 253 -4.65 -11.96 -12.55
N THR A 254 -5.90 -11.58 -12.76
CA THR A 254 -6.29 -10.70 -13.86
C THR A 254 -6.37 -9.25 -13.36
N GLN A 255 -6.34 -8.30 -14.29
CA GLN A 255 -6.61 -6.90 -13.93
C GLN A 255 -8.03 -6.71 -13.34
N ASP A 256 -9.00 -7.55 -13.73
CA ASP A 256 -10.37 -7.49 -13.18
C ASP A 256 -10.43 -8.01 -11.73
N ASP A 257 -9.53 -8.90 -11.32
CA ASP A 257 -9.38 -9.29 -9.91
C ASP A 257 -8.93 -8.10 -9.07
N VAL A 258 -7.88 -7.39 -9.48
CA VAL A 258 -7.42 -6.17 -8.77
C VAL A 258 -8.52 -5.11 -8.70
N VAL A 259 -9.23 -4.87 -9.81
CA VAL A 259 -10.37 -3.95 -9.87
C VAL A 259 -11.46 -4.36 -8.89
N ALA A 260 -11.79 -5.66 -8.78
CA ALA A 260 -12.80 -6.16 -7.86
C ALA A 260 -12.41 -5.88 -6.39
N HIS A 261 -11.13 -6.07 -6.04
CA HIS A 261 -10.62 -5.77 -4.70
C HIS A 261 -10.70 -4.26 -4.39
N ILE A 262 -10.29 -3.38 -5.30
CA ILE A 262 -10.40 -1.92 -5.13
C ILE A 262 -11.88 -1.50 -4.97
N LEU A 263 -12.79 -2.02 -5.80
CA LEU A 263 -14.22 -1.72 -5.69
C LEU A 263 -14.82 -2.23 -4.38
N ARG A 264 -14.35 -3.38 -3.87
CA ARG A 264 -14.76 -3.86 -2.55
C ARG A 264 -14.25 -2.95 -1.45
N ALA A 265 -12.98 -2.57 -1.48
CA ALA A 265 -12.39 -1.65 -0.51
C ALA A 265 -13.14 -0.31 -0.50
N LEU A 266 -13.42 0.29 -1.66
CA LEU A 266 -14.21 1.52 -1.78
C LEU A 266 -15.61 1.40 -1.17
N ARG A 267 -16.27 0.26 -1.34
CA ARG A 267 -17.60 0.00 -0.76
C ARG A 267 -17.56 -0.11 0.75
N VAL A 268 -16.51 -0.68 1.33
CA VAL A 268 -16.42 -0.98 2.76
C VAL A 268 -15.80 0.17 3.54
N ALA A 269 -14.70 0.74 3.04
CA ALA A 269 -13.94 1.81 3.69
C ALA A 269 -14.43 3.22 3.32
N GLY A 270 -15.01 3.39 2.12
CA GLY A 270 -15.27 4.71 1.54
C GLY A 270 -14.09 5.25 0.73
N ALA A 271 -14.39 6.23 -0.14
CA ALA A 271 -13.44 6.76 -1.13
C ALA A 271 -12.20 7.42 -0.51
N GLU A 272 -12.28 7.91 0.72
CA GLU A 272 -11.20 8.63 1.42
C GLU A 272 -10.20 7.70 2.11
N HIS A 273 -10.46 6.37 2.10
CA HIS A 273 -9.70 5.40 2.88
C HIS A 273 -9.12 4.25 2.05
N VAL A 274 -9.10 4.39 0.72
CA VAL A 274 -8.51 3.40 -0.19
C VAL A 274 -7.30 3.99 -0.89
N ALA A 275 -6.22 3.20 -0.96
CA ALA A 275 -4.97 3.55 -1.65
C ALA A 275 -4.45 2.36 -2.46
N LEU A 276 -3.25 2.48 -3.00
CA LEU A 276 -2.54 1.44 -3.74
C LEU A 276 -1.19 1.17 -3.09
N GLY A 277 -0.80 -0.11 -3.04
CA GLY A 277 0.53 -0.54 -2.64
C GLY A 277 0.89 -1.76 -3.47
N SER A 278 1.76 -1.60 -4.45
CA SER A 278 1.90 -2.56 -5.54
C SER A 278 2.48 -3.91 -5.15
N ASP A 279 3.39 -3.90 -4.21
CA ASP A 279 4.27 -5.05 -3.91
C ASP A 279 5.23 -5.37 -5.09
N PHE A 280 5.40 -4.44 -6.07
CA PHE A 280 6.36 -4.59 -7.16
C PHE A 280 7.80 -4.62 -6.65
N GLY A 281 8.61 -5.46 -7.26
CA GLY A 281 9.99 -5.72 -6.84
C GLY A 281 10.14 -6.85 -5.81
N GLY A 282 9.04 -7.28 -5.17
CA GLY A 282 9.00 -8.36 -4.18
C GLY A 282 8.96 -9.78 -4.77
N GLY A 283 9.15 -9.93 -6.09
CA GLY A 283 9.07 -11.25 -6.75
C GLY A 283 7.66 -11.82 -6.81
N ILE A 284 6.65 -10.97 -6.82
CA ILE A 284 5.24 -11.33 -6.86
C ILE A 284 4.79 -11.83 -8.24
N VAL A 285 3.65 -12.51 -8.28
CA VAL A 285 2.94 -12.80 -9.51
C VAL A 285 1.88 -11.71 -9.72
N ALA A 286 2.19 -10.72 -10.54
CA ALA A 286 1.28 -9.65 -10.92
C ALA A 286 0.36 -10.06 -12.08
N PRO A 287 -0.73 -9.30 -12.39
CA PRO A 287 -1.52 -9.52 -13.61
C PRO A 287 -0.65 -9.54 -14.85
N GLN A 288 -0.93 -10.46 -15.78
CA GLN A 288 -0.14 -10.59 -17.03
C GLN A 288 -0.09 -9.30 -17.86
N GLU A 289 -1.13 -8.49 -17.77
CA GLU A 289 -1.23 -7.20 -18.46
C GLU A 289 -0.46 -6.08 -17.74
N ALA A 290 0.03 -6.33 -16.53
CA ALA A 290 0.75 -5.34 -15.75
C ALA A 290 2.20 -5.20 -16.23
N ASP A 291 2.53 -4.05 -16.82
CA ASP A 291 3.90 -3.66 -17.18
C ASP A 291 4.58 -2.95 -16.01
N GLY A 292 4.63 -3.60 -14.84
CA GLY A 292 5.12 -2.99 -13.62
C GLY A 292 4.43 -1.65 -13.32
N ALA A 293 5.16 -0.69 -12.80
CA ALA A 293 4.63 0.63 -12.46
C ALA A 293 4.01 1.41 -13.65
N ALA A 294 4.35 1.07 -14.89
CA ALA A 294 3.74 1.68 -16.07
C ALA A 294 2.25 1.32 -16.28
N TRP A 295 1.76 0.35 -15.53
CA TRP A 295 0.38 -0.15 -15.65
C TRP A 295 -0.68 0.76 -14.97
N TRP A 296 -0.31 1.62 -14.04
CA TRP A 296 -1.26 2.43 -13.28
C TRP A 296 -2.28 3.20 -14.13
N PRO A 297 -1.94 3.83 -15.27
CA PRO A 297 -2.93 4.48 -16.15
C PRO A 297 -3.96 3.49 -16.75
N VAL A 298 -3.57 2.25 -16.99
CA VAL A 298 -4.46 1.21 -17.49
C VAL A 298 -5.47 0.82 -16.41
N LEU A 299 -4.99 0.60 -15.17
CA LEU A 299 -5.85 0.32 -14.01
C LEU A 299 -6.85 1.47 -13.77
N ALA A 300 -6.39 2.73 -13.83
CA ALA A 300 -7.27 3.89 -13.71
C ALA A 300 -8.36 3.92 -14.79
N SER A 301 -8.00 3.57 -16.03
CA SER A 301 -8.98 3.47 -17.13
C SER A 301 -10.01 2.37 -16.87
N ARG A 302 -9.59 1.23 -16.33
CA ARG A 302 -10.51 0.13 -15.97
C ARG A 302 -11.47 0.53 -14.85
N LEU A 303 -10.99 1.22 -13.82
CA LEU A 303 -11.85 1.72 -12.75
C LEU A 303 -12.87 2.74 -13.27
N ARG A 304 -12.50 3.65 -14.21
CA ARG A 304 -13.45 4.53 -14.91
C ARG A 304 -14.55 3.76 -15.61
N GLN A 305 -14.20 2.71 -16.34
CA GLN A 305 -15.16 1.86 -17.04
C GLN A 305 -16.15 1.16 -16.07
N ARG A 306 -15.73 0.97 -14.81
CA ARG A 306 -16.56 0.43 -13.72
C ARG A 306 -17.31 1.52 -12.95
N GLY A 307 -17.27 2.79 -13.40
CA GLY A 307 -18.04 3.90 -12.85
C GLY A 307 -17.37 4.66 -11.71
N VAL A 308 -16.06 4.44 -11.46
CA VAL A 308 -15.32 5.25 -10.49
C VAL A 308 -15.05 6.62 -11.10
N ASP A 309 -15.47 7.69 -10.40
CA ASP A 309 -15.30 9.06 -10.86
C ASP A 309 -13.87 9.60 -10.67
N GLU A 310 -13.56 10.73 -11.32
CA GLU A 310 -12.20 11.29 -11.31
C GLU A 310 -11.74 11.77 -9.94
N VAL A 311 -12.65 12.18 -9.06
CA VAL A 311 -12.33 12.61 -7.69
C VAL A 311 -11.90 11.40 -6.87
N THR A 312 -12.67 10.32 -6.95
CA THR A 312 -12.36 9.05 -6.30
C THR A 312 -11.06 8.45 -6.85
N LEU A 313 -10.84 8.49 -8.18
CA LEU A 313 -9.59 8.04 -8.77
C LEU A 313 -8.39 8.83 -8.26
N ALA A 314 -8.47 10.16 -8.24
CA ALA A 314 -7.39 11.00 -7.72
C ALA A 314 -7.12 10.73 -6.23
N ALA A 315 -8.16 10.44 -5.44
CA ALA A 315 -8.04 10.07 -4.04
C ALA A 315 -7.30 8.72 -3.89
N VAL A 316 -7.74 7.67 -4.60
CA VAL A 316 -7.17 6.32 -4.53
C VAL A 316 -5.71 6.28 -5.01
N PHE A 317 -5.41 6.93 -6.14
CA PHE A 317 -4.07 6.85 -6.72
C PHE A 317 -3.02 7.71 -6.00
N SER A 318 -3.43 8.79 -5.34
CA SER A 318 -2.43 9.64 -4.63
C SER A 318 -2.97 10.37 -3.41
N GLY A 319 -4.20 10.91 -3.46
CA GLY A 319 -4.68 11.86 -2.46
C GLY A 319 -4.72 11.27 -1.05
N ASN A 320 -5.25 10.07 -0.90
CA ASN A 320 -5.40 9.39 0.38
C ASN A 320 -4.03 9.00 0.99
N ALA A 321 -3.15 8.45 0.17
CA ALA A 321 -1.79 8.12 0.60
C ALA A 321 -1.03 9.39 1.04
N ARG A 322 -1.07 10.47 0.25
CA ARG A 322 -0.45 11.75 0.63
C ARG A 322 -0.99 12.31 1.95
N ARG A 323 -2.30 12.21 2.17
CA ARG A 323 -2.94 12.67 3.40
C ARG A 323 -2.40 11.97 4.64
N VAL A 324 -2.25 10.64 4.59
CA VAL A 324 -1.75 9.88 5.73
C VAL A 324 -0.23 10.05 5.90
N LEU A 325 0.55 10.01 4.82
CA LEU A 325 2.00 10.24 4.88
C LEU A 325 2.36 11.63 5.40
N ALA A 326 1.52 12.64 5.17
CA ALA A 326 1.71 13.98 5.73
C ALA A 326 1.57 14.04 7.28
N ARG A 327 1.14 12.94 7.92
CA ARG A 327 1.10 12.82 9.38
C ARG A 327 2.44 12.37 9.96
N CYS A 328 3.32 11.77 9.14
CA CYS A 328 4.63 11.33 9.60
C CYS A 328 5.50 12.50 10.10
N GLY A 329 6.27 12.25 11.14
CA GLY A 329 7.11 13.26 11.81
C GLY A 329 6.33 14.29 12.65
N ARG A 330 5.01 14.15 12.80
CA ARG A 330 4.20 14.93 13.72
C ARG A 330 4.01 14.12 14.99
N SER A 331 4.61 14.56 16.09
CA SER A 331 4.33 13.96 17.40
C SER A 331 2.83 14.03 17.68
N HIS A 332 2.23 12.89 17.89
CA HIS A 332 0.85 12.77 18.33
C HIS A 332 0.85 13.02 19.85
N GLY A 333 0.68 14.31 20.24
CA GLY A 333 0.60 14.73 21.63
C GLY A 333 -0.83 14.79 22.12
#